data_08cd2b31dc7e212fe7becab3edc7f07f
#
_entry.id   08cd2b31dc7e212fe7becab3edc7f07f
#
_cell.length_a   1.000
_cell.length_b   1.000
_cell.length_c   1.000
_cell.angle_alpha   90.00
_cell.angle_beta   90.00
_cell.angle_gamma   90.00
#
_symmetry.space_group_name_H-M   'P 1'
#
loop_
_entity.id
_entity.type
_entity.pdbx_description
1 polymer ?
#
loop_
_entity_poly.entity_id
_entity_poly.type
_entity_poly.pdbx_seq_one_letter_code
_entity_poly.pdbx_strand_id
1 'polypeptide(L)'
;MYKRQVVIGTGINTNASPEDYPEEVRDLAVSVADAATEPFTRVELLCDILKNMEDLYETAVQDGFGPVFDEWRRYSCTLGQEVKVIAPDMTYFGTAEDIDEEGLLIVRREDGSKEKVVAGDVSIRPAKAKGNEYA
;
A
#
# COMPACT_ATOMS: atom_id res chain seq x y z
N MET A 1 -27.62 11.37 -15.17
CA MET A 1 -27.14 11.66 -13.80
C MET A 1 -26.03 10.67 -13.51
N TYR A 2 -24.76 11.06 -13.63
CA TYR A 2 -23.64 10.18 -13.34
C TYR A 2 -23.53 10.02 -11.83
N LYS A 3 -23.77 8.81 -11.32
CA LYS A 3 -23.50 8.51 -9.93
C LYS A 3 -21.98 8.44 -9.76
N ARG A 4 -21.41 9.40 -9.05
CA ARG A 4 -20.02 9.35 -8.62
C ARG A 4 -19.99 8.42 -7.39
N GLN A 5 -19.61 7.21 -7.61
CA GLN A 5 -19.47 6.20 -6.56
C GLN A 5 -18.04 5.67 -6.58
N VAL A 6 -17.42 5.63 -5.42
CA VAL A 6 -16.13 4.97 -5.21
C VAL A 6 -16.39 3.69 -4.43
N VAL A 7 -15.84 2.58 -4.88
CA VAL A 7 -15.86 1.29 -4.18
C VAL A 7 -14.46 1.00 -3.67
N ILE A 8 -14.33 0.85 -2.37
CA ILE A 8 -13.07 0.51 -1.72
C ILE A 8 -13.11 -0.98 -1.37
N GLY A 9 -12.18 -1.75 -1.91
CA GLY A 9 -12.00 -3.17 -1.59
C GLY A 9 -10.72 -3.36 -0.78
N THR A 10 -10.84 -3.98 0.40
CA THR A 10 -9.71 -4.25 1.28
C THR A 10 -9.61 -5.76 1.52
N GLY A 11 -8.44 -6.35 1.23
CA GLY A 11 -8.14 -7.75 1.51
C GLY A 11 -7.15 -7.86 2.67
N ILE A 12 -7.52 -8.58 3.74
CA ILE A 12 -6.68 -8.76 4.92
C ILE A 12 -6.65 -10.24 5.28
N ASN A 13 -5.45 -10.80 5.40
CA ASN A 13 -5.26 -12.12 5.98
C ASN A 13 -5.46 -12.01 7.50
N THR A 14 -6.52 -12.58 8.03
CA THR A 14 -6.87 -12.41 9.45
C THR A 14 -6.30 -13.50 10.34
N ASN A 15 -6.57 -14.79 10.02
CA ASN A 15 -6.30 -15.92 10.90
C ASN A 15 -5.61 -17.09 10.16
N ALA A 16 -5.08 -16.87 8.95
CA ALA A 16 -4.36 -17.91 8.23
C ALA A 16 -3.03 -18.20 8.92
N SER A 17 -2.70 -19.47 9.05
CA SER A 17 -1.39 -19.93 9.53
C SER A 17 -0.39 -20.01 8.37
N PRO A 18 0.92 -19.98 8.60
CA PRO A 18 1.92 -20.09 7.52
C PRO A 18 1.70 -21.28 6.59
N GLU A 19 1.20 -22.40 7.12
CA GLU A 19 0.93 -23.62 6.37
C GLU A 19 -0.27 -23.51 5.42
N ASP A 20 -1.18 -22.54 5.65
CA ASP A 20 -2.35 -22.29 4.80
C ASP A 20 -1.98 -21.58 3.50
N TYR A 21 -0.76 -21.02 3.42
CA TYR A 21 -0.29 -20.32 2.23
C TYR A 21 0.41 -21.24 1.25
N PRO A 22 0.28 -21.01 -0.08
CA PRO A 22 1.11 -21.66 -1.08
C PRO A 22 2.61 -21.48 -0.77
N GLU A 23 3.44 -22.49 -1.09
CA GLU A 23 4.86 -22.49 -0.77
C GLU A 23 5.58 -21.24 -1.32
N GLU A 24 5.18 -20.78 -2.51
CA GLU A 24 5.80 -19.64 -3.21
C GLU A 24 5.63 -18.31 -2.48
N VAL A 25 4.60 -18.18 -1.63
CA VAL A 25 4.28 -16.93 -0.91
C VAL A 25 4.37 -17.08 0.60
N ARG A 26 4.63 -18.27 1.11
CA ARG A 26 4.63 -18.58 2.55
C ARG A 26 5.57 -17.68 3.35
N ASP A 27 6.76 -17.43 2.83
CA ASP A 27 7.77 -16.60 3.49
C ASP A 27 7.47 -15.08 3.37
N LEU A 28 6.49 -14.70 2.55
CA LEU A 28 6.11 -13.31 2.31
C LEU A 28 4.75 -12.96 2.91
N ALA A 29 3.92 -13.97 3.16
CA ALA A 29 2.57 -13.78 3.68
C ALA A 29 2.59 -13.75 5.22
N VAL A 30 1.75 -12.89 5.77
CA VAL A 30 1.52 -12.80 7.21
C VAL A 30 0.03 -12.58 7.44
N SER A 31 -0.49 -13.10 8.54
CA SER A 31 -1.84 -12.80 9.01
C SER A 31 -1.80 -11.78 10.15
N VAL A 32 -2.94 -11.15 10.39
CA VAL A 32 -3.07 -10.26 11.57
C VAL A 32 -2.87 -11.04 12.85
N ALA A 33 -3.33 -12.31 12.90
CA ALA A 33 -3.14 -13.17 14.07
C ALA A 33 -1.67 -13.47 14.37
N ASP A 34 -0.82 -13.57 13.34
CA ASP A 34 0.62 -13.78 13.52
C ASP A 34 1.34 -12.52 14.02
N ALA A 35 0.83 -11.35 13.62
CA ALA A 35 1.42 -10.05 13.96
C ALA A 35 0.85 -9.43 15.24
N ALA A 36 -0.34 -9.83 15.64
CA ALA A 36 -1.03 -9.27 16.81
C ALA A 36 -0.40 -9.78 18.12
N THR A 37 -0.29 -8.88 19.09
CA THR A 37 0.14 -9.22 20.46
C THR A 37 -1.01 -9.67 21.35
N GLU A 38 -2.24 -9.35 20.97
CA GLU A 38 -3.46 -9.65 21.72
C GLU A 38 -4.48 -10.37 20.81
N PRO A 39 -5.28 -11.27 21.38
CA PRO A 39 -6.36 -11.90 20.64
C PRO A 39 -7.38 -10.88 20.12
N PHE A 40 -7.90 -11.10 18.93
CA PHE A 40 -8.95 -10.27 18.33
C PHE A 40 -9.98 -11.14 17.63
N THR A 41 -11.16 -10.59 17.38
CA THR A 41 -12.17 -11.20 16.53
C THR A 41 -12.24 -10.48 15.18
N ARG A 42 -12.66 -11.19 14.13
CA ARG A 42 -12.85 -10.58 12.79
C ARG A 42 -13.87 -9.44 12.84
N VAL A 43 -14.85 -9.53 13.74
CA VAL A 43 -15.89 -8.50 13.88
C VAL A 43 -15.29 -7.23 14.50
N GLU A 44 -14.49 -7.36 15.56
CA GLU A 44 -13.79 -6.21 16.14
C GLU A 44 -12.88 -5.55 15.13
N LEU A 45 -12.04 -6.32 14.42
CA LEU A 45 -11.18 -5.79 13.38
C LEU A 45 -11.99 -5.05 12.29
N LEU A 46 -13.11 -5.61 11.84
CA LEU A 46 -13.98 -4.95 10.86
C LEU A 46 -14.55 -3.64 11.41
N CYS A 47 -15.02 -3.63 12.63
CA CYS A 47 -15.56 -2.41 13.27
C CYS A 47 -14.48 -1.33 13.38
N ASP A 48 -13.25 -1.69 13.75
CA ASP A 48 -12.14 -0.75 13.85
C ASP A 48 -11.75 -0.19 12.48
N ILE A 49 -11.71 -1.03 11.44
CA ILE A 49 -11.45 -0.59 10.07
C ILE A 49 -12.51 0.41 9.62
N LEU A 50 -13.80 0.08 9.78
CA LEU A 50 -14.90 0.96 9.35
C LEU A 50 -14.88 2.29 10.10
N LYS A 51 -14.62 2.27 11.40
CA LYS A 51 -14.50 3.48 12.20
C LYS A 51 -13.33 4.36 11.73
N ASN A 52 -12.15 3.78 11.55
CA ASN A 52 -11.00 4.54 11.07
C ASN A 52 -11.23 5.10 9.66
N MET A 53 -11.93 4.36 8.78
CA MET A 53 -12.31 4.86 7.45
C MET A 53 -13.28 6.05 7.55
N GLU A 54 -14.26 6.00 8.46
CA GLU A 54 -15.19 7.09 8.71
C GLU A 54 -14.45 8.34 9.21
N ASP A 55 -13.58 8.19 10.21
CA ASP A 55 -12.77 9.28 10.78
C ASP A 55 -11.87 9.94 9.71
N LEU A 56 -11.21 9.13 8.87
CA LEU A 56 -10.38 9.63 7.76
C LEU A 56 -11.23 10.32 6.67
N TYR A 57 -12.41 9.80 6.37
CA TYR A 57 -13.32 10.40 5.41
C TYR A 57 -13.83 11.77 5.91
N GLU A 58 -14.24 11.87 7.17
CA GLU A 58 -14.65 13.13 7.78
C GLU A 58 -13.51 14.14 7.77
N THR A 59 -12.29 13.72 8.11
CA THR A 59 -11.09 14.56 8.03
C THR A 59 -10.87 15.08 6.60
N ALA A 60 -10.97 14.21 5.61
CA ALA A 60 -10.80 14.60 4.20
C ALA A 60 -11.88 15.60 3.74
N VAL A 61 -13.11 15.46 4.24
CA VAL A 61 -14.21 16.37 3.91
C VAL A 61 -14.03 17.75 4.56
N GLN A 62 -13.54 17.80 5.79
CA GLN A 62 -13.41 19.02 6.59
C GLN A 62 -12.12 19.78 6.27
N ASP A 63 -11.00 19.07 6.23
CA ASP A 63 -9.66 19.64 6.19
C ASP A 63 -8.89 19.35 4.88
N GLY A 64 -9.53 18.62 3.94
CA GLY A 64 -8.90 18.15 2.72
C GLY A 64 -8.03 16.91 2.93
N PHE A 65 -7.34 16.50 1.87
CA PHE A 65 -6.55 15.26 1.88
C PHE A 65 -5.18 15.38 2.56
N GLY A 66 -4.70 16.59 2.86
CA GLY A 66 -3.39 16.79 3.50
C GLY A 66 -3.17 15.92 4.73
N PRO A 67 -4.01 16.01 5.77
CA PRO A 67 -3.88 15.19 6.98
C PRO A 67 -3.98 13.68 6.71
N VAL A 68 -4.81 13.26 5.73
CA VAL A 68 -4.91 11.84 5.32
C VAL A 68 -3.61 11.36 4.69
N PHE A 69 -2.97 12.20 3.87
CA PHE A 69 -1.67 11.89 3.27
C PHE A 69 -0.55 11.83 4.31
N ASP A 70 -0.61 12.68 5.34
CA ASP A 70 0.35 12.63 6.44
C ASP A 70 0.23 11.32 7.25
N GLU A 71 -0.99 10.88 7.49
CA GLU A 71 -1.24 9.59 8.14
C GLU A 71 -0.78 8.42 7.24
N TRP A 72 -1.03 8.48 5.93
CA TRP A 72 -0.51 7.49 4.99
C TRP A 72 1.03 7.43 5.00
N ARG A 73 1.72 8.58 5.00
CA ARG A 73 3.19 8.64 5.09
C ARG A 73 3.71 7.95 6.34
N ARG A 74 3.03 8.14 7.45
CA ARG A 74 3.39 7.57 8.75
C ARG A 74 3.37 6.04 8.74
N TYR A 75 2.42 5.42 8.03
CA TYR A 75 2.25 3.97 7.96
C TYR A 75 2.86 3.33 6.70
N SER A 76 3.36 4.12 5.79
CA SER A 76 3.91 3.60 4.54
C SER A 76 5.17 2.78 4.77
N CYS A 77 5.14 1.52 4.37
CA CYS A 77 6.32 0.67 4.29
C CYS A 77 7.06 0.79 2.95
N THR A 78 6.53 1.56 2.01
CA THR A 78 7.08 1.76 0.67
C THR A 78 8.05 2.93 0.61
N LEU A 79 7.79 3.99 1.37
CA LEU A 79 8.65 5.17 1.37
C LEU A 79 10.05 4.85 1.88
N GLY A 80 11.04 5.40 1.20
CA GLY A 80 12.46 5.16 1.45
C GLY A 80 13.00 3.85 0.88
N GLN A 81 12.15 3.00 0.27
CA GLN A 81 12.56 1.73 -0.31
C GLN A 81 12.90 1.87 -1.80
N GLU A 82 13.81 1.00 -2.27
CA GLU A 82 13.96 0.79 -3.71
C GLU A 82 12.74 0.06 -4.24
N VAL A 83 12.16 0.58 -5.31
CA VAL A 83 10.97 0.02 -5.95
C VAL A 83 11.20 -0.21 -7.44
N LYS A 84 10.54 -1.22 -7.98
CA LYS A 84 10.42 -1.46 -9.41
C LYS A 84 9.09 -0.92 -9.88
N VAL A 85 9.12 0.05 -10.77
CA VAL A 85 7.93 0.58 -11.44
C VAL A 85 7.77 -0.12 -12.76
N ILE A 86 6.62 -0.75 -12.98
CA ILE A 86 6.27 -1.43 -14.23
C ILE A 86 5.10 -0.65 -14.84
N ALA A 87 5.42 0.19 -15.81
CA ALA A 87 4.44 0.90 -16.63
C ALA A 87 4.23 0.17 -17.96
N PRO A 88 3.15 0.46 -18.71
CA PRO A 88 2.89 -0.20 -19.99
C PRO A 88 4.05 -0.12 -20.98
N ASP A 89 4.75 1.01 -21.01
CA ASP A 89 5.77 1.31 -21.98
C ASP A 89 7.20 1.22 -21.44
N MET A 90 7.36 1.10 -20.11
CA MET A 90 8.69 1.11 -19.50
C MET A 90 8.71 0.43 -18.13
N THR A 91 9.87 -0.11 -17.82
CA THR A 91 10.19 -0.60 -16.48
C THR A 91 11.42 0.13 -15.98
N TYR A 92 11.37 0.66 -14.76
CA TYR A 92 12.52 1.31 -14.15
C TYR A 92 12.58 1.06 -12.64
N PHE A 93 13.75 1.34 -12.06
CA PHE A 93 13.98 1.27 -10.62
C PHE A 93 14.23 2.67 -10.06
N GLY A 94 13.92 2.85 -8.80
CA GLY A 94 14.19 4.08 -8.09
C GLY A 94 13.81 3.97 -6.62
N THR A 95 14.01 5.04 -5.89
CA THR A 95 13.62 5.14 -4.49
C THR A 95 12.25 5.80 -4.40
N ALA A 96 11.29 5.17 -3.73
CA ALA A 96 10.01 5.77 -3.40
C ALA A 96 10.25 6.90 -2.39
N GLU A 97 10.02 8.14 -2.78
CA GLU A 97 10.43 9.31 -1.99
C GLU A 97 9.29 9.90 -1.17
N ASP A 98 8.14 10.10 -1.82
CA ASP A 98 6.95 10.72 -1.22
C ASP A 98 5.71 10.45 -2.08
N ILE A 99 4.58 10.99 -1.68
CA ILE A 99 3.39 11.21 -2.51
C ILE A 99 3.16 12.70 -2.69
N ASP A 100 2.60 13.08 -3.84
CA ASP A 100 2.25 14.47 -4.11
C ASP A 100 0.86 14.84 -3.54
N GLU A 101 0.42 16.08 -3.82
CA GLU A 101 -0.88 16.62 -3.38
C GLU A 101 -2.09 15.88 -3.99
N GLU A 102 -1.89 15.10 -5.05
CA GLU A 102 -2.90 14.26 -5.69
C GLU A 102 -2.83 12.80 -5.22
N GLY A 103 -1.88 12.46 -4.32
CA GLY A 103 -1.64 11.12 -3.81
C GLY A 103 -0.84 10.23 -4.77
N LEU A 104 -0.19 10.79 -5.79
CA LEU A 104 0.67 10.05 -6.71
C LEU A 104 2.04 9.83 -6.09
N LEU A 105 2.54 8.58 -6.15
CA LEU A 105 3.86 8.25 -5.65
C LEU A 105 4.95 8.95 -6.48
N ILE A 106 5.90 9.56 -5.79
CA ILE A 106 7.10 10.18 -6.38
C ILE A 106 8.25 9.20 -6.22
N VAL A 107 8.83 8.78 -7.34
CA VAL A 107 9.99 7.89 -7.38
C VAL A 107 11.19 8.66 -7.92
N ARG A 108 12.28 8.68 -7.15
CA ARG A 108 13.54 9.26 -7.55
C ARG A 108 14.41 8.19 -8.20
N ARG A 109 14.81 8.44 -9.46
CA ARG A 109 15.70 7.57 -10.24
C ARG A 109 17.16 7.74 -9.82
N GLU A 110 18.03 6.85 -10.29
CA GLU A 110 19.49 6.91 -10.04
C GLU A 110 20.14 8.18 -10.60
N ASP A 111 19.63 8.73 -11.69
CA ASP A 111 20.09 9.99 -12.29
C ASP A 111 19.62 11.24 -11.52
N GLY A 112 18.87 11.05 -10.43
CA GLY A 112 18.31 12.11 -9.61
C GLY A 112 16.99 12.68 -10.11
N SER A 113 16.50 12.28 -11.28
CA SER A 113 15.20 12.68 -11.80
C SER A 113 14.07 12.12 -10.94
N LYS A 114 12.94 12.84 -10.87
CA LYS A 114 11.75 12.44 -10.14
C LYS A 114 10.62 12.16 -11.10
N GLU A 115 10.01 11.00 -10.95
CA GLU A 115 8.88 10.55 -11.74
C GLU A 115 7.65 10.38 -10.86
N LYS A 116 6.50 10.88 -11.33
CA LYS A 116 5.21 10.61 -10.71
C LYS A 116 4.62 9.33 -11.27
N VAL A 117 4.28 8.41 -10.39
CA VAL A 117 3.68 7.13 -10.74
C VAL A 117 2.16 7.27 -10.70
N VAL A 118 1.52 7.24 -11.87
CA VAL A 118 0.06 7.32 -11.97
C VAL A 118 -0.55 5.98 -11.54
N ALA A 119 -1.44 5.99 -10.54
CA ALA A 119 -2.15 4.80 -10.08
C ALA A 119 -3.14 4.30 -11.15
N GLY A 120 -3.19 2.99 -11.36
CA GLY A 120 -4.13 2.33 -12.27
C GLY A 120 -3.46 1.42 -13.29
N ASP A 121 -2.37 1.84 -13.92
CA ASP A 121 -1.67 1.07 -14.96
C ASP A 121 -0.24 0.68 -14.58
N VAL A 122 0.10 0.78 -13.31
CA VAL A 122 1.47 0.57 -12.82
C VAL A 122 1.50 -0.40 -11.65
N SER A 123 2.41 -1.36 -11.69
CA SER A 123 2.70 -2.25 -10.57
C SER A 123 3.98 -1.80 -9.87
N ILE A 124 3.89 -1.48 -8.58
CA ILE A 124 5.03 -1.13 -7.75
C ILE A 124 5.34 -2.32 -6.85
N ARG A 125 6.58 -2.79 -6.90
CA ARG A 125 7.04 -3.89 -6.05
C ARG A 125 8.37 -3.50 -5.45
N PRO A 126 8.61 -3.82 -4.15
CA PRO A 126 9.94 -3.64 -3.57
C PRO A 126 11.00 -4.28 -4.45
N ALA A 127 12.08 -3.57 -4.69
CA ALA A 127 13.24 -4.16 -5.38
C ALA A 127 13.74 -5.30 -4.49
N LYS A 128 13.78 -6.52 -5.02
CA LYS A 128 14.34 -7.65 -4.28
C LYS A 128 15.80 -7.36 -4.00
N ALA A 129 16.23 -7.65 -2.79
CA ALA A 129 17.65 -7.76 -2.47
C ALA A 129 18.31 -8.60 -3.58
N LYS A 130 19.40 -8.09 -4.15
CA LYS A 130 20.15 -8.71 -5.24
C LYS A 130 20.33 -10.21 -4.98
N GLY A 131 19.61 -11.06 -5.66
CA GLY A 131 19.79 -12.50 -5.54
C GLY A 131 18.66 -13.45 -5.92
N ASN A 132 17.46 -13.00 -6.26
CA ASN A 132 16.45 -13.95 -6.74
C ASN A 132 15.65 -13.37 -7.90
N GLU A 133 15.98 -13.81 -9.11
CA GLU A 133 15.16 -13.69 -10.30
C GLU A 133 13.91 -14.58 -10.13
N TYR A 134 12.73 -13.95 -10.14
CA TYR A 134 11.52 -14.68 -10.50
C TYR A 134 11.28 -14.42 -11.99
N ALA A 135 11.30 -15.51 -12.75
CA ALA A 135 10.89 -15.58 -14.14
C ALA A 135 9.44 -15.11 -14.35
#